data_9dfbf22b958b3d3cbcd3311b1312538c
#
_entry.id   9dfbf22b958b3d3cbcd3311b1312538c
#
_cell.length_a   1.000
_cell.length_b   1.000
_cell.length_c   1.000
_cell.angle_alpha   90.00
_cell.angle_beta   90.00
_cell.angle_gamma   90.00
#
_symmetry.space_group_name_H-M   'P 1'
#
loop_
_entity.id
_entity.type
_entity.pdbx_description
1 polymer ?
#
loop_
_entity_poly.entity_id
_entity_poly.type
_entity_poly.pdbx_seq_one_letter_code
_entity_poly.pdbx_strand_id
1 'polypeptide(L)'
;MRRRGGQGFEAGALLDRRELAEKGAAALFNGTIADEREVLDVCLGHLYVGAGQVVRSSTVSGLRGMVDEGRMLSYLRENLVGLGEDTLNDFVEKNRERHPVEPDFDPGGRLACLDDGMFHHVFRDGEGWERLRRMFPDSDGTLRFSRVGLDRGVTQALIYAGQQFDWNVGSGGYRLFSKTDGTWTECGKVGTWIS
;
A
#
# COMPACT_ATOMS: atom_id res chain seq x y z
N MET A 1 60.02 13.80 20.72
CA MET A 1 58.64 14.20 20.92
C MET A 1 57.96 14.29 19.57
N ARG A 2 57.24 13.23 19.10
CA ARG A 2 56.58 13.17 17.80
C ARG A 2 55.07 13.20 18.04
N ARG A 3 54.37 14.23 17.52
CA ARG A 3 52.91 14.32 17.55
C ARG A 3 52.35 13.45 16.41
N ARG A 4 51.47 12.52 16.76
CA ARG A 4 50.63 11.78 15.80
C ARG A 4 49.45 12.63 15.41
N GLY A 5 49.29 12.86 14.11
CA GLY A 5 48.08 13.46 13.52
C GLY A 5 46.92 12.48 13.54
N GLY A 6 45.78 12.89 14.09
CA GLY A 6 44.54 12.16 14.00
C GLY A 6 43.94 12.39 12.59
N GLN A 7 43.67 11.29 11.90
CA GLN A 7 42.83 11.32 10.67
C GLN A 7 41.37 11.42 11.10
N GLY A 8 40.74 12.52 10.70
CA GLY A 8 39.30 12.68 10.78
C GLY A 8 38.64 11.76 9.74
N PHE A 9 37.79 10.87 10.20
CA PHE A 9 36.93 10.09 9.31
C PHE A 9 35.80 11.00 8.81
N GLU A 10 35.73 11.17 7.50
CA GLU A 10 34.71 11.95 6.81
C GLU A 10 33.34 11.28 6.96
N ALA A 11 32.38 11.99 7.52
CA ALA A 11 30.96 11.62 7.64
C ALA A 11 30.17 11.81 6.32
N GLY A 12 30.87 12.02 5.19
CA GLY A 12 30.25 12.33 3.91
C GLY A 12 29.75 11.16 3.05
N ALA A 13 30.14 9.92 3.38
CA ALA A 13 29.90 8.77 2.49
C ALA A 13 28.60 7.99 2.74
N LEU A 14 27.84 8.31 3.80
CA LEU A 14 26.63 7.56 4.17
C LEU A 14 25.33 8.11 3.58
N LEU A 15 25.29 9.37 3.17
CA LEU A 15 24.14 9.99 2.51
C LEU A 15 23.94 9.51 1.06
N ASP A 16 25.03 9.18 0.37
CA ASP A 16 25.02 8.82 -1.05
C ASP A 16 24.43 7.41 -1.35
N ARG A 17 24.47 6.49 -0.38
CA ARG A 17 23.94 5.13 -0.57
C ARG A 17 22.41 5.06 -0.49
N ARG A 18 21.78 5.92 0.30
CA ARG A 18 20.32 5.96 0.42
C ARG A 18 19.69 6.64 -0.79
N GLU A 19 20.29 7.75 -1.24
CA GLU A 19 19.89 8.47 -2.46
C GLU A 19 20.10 7.64 -3.74
N LEU A 20 21.19 6.85 -3.82
CA LEU A 20 21.44 5.93 -4.92
C LEU A 20 20.50 4.72 -4.91
N ALA A 21 20.09 4.23 -3.74
CA ALA A 21 19.11 3.16 -3.62
C ALA A 21 17.70 3.64 -4.00
N GLU A 22 17.32 4.85 -3.61
CA GLU A 22 16.04 5.45 -3.98
C GLU A 22 15.98 5.79 -5.48
N LYS A 23 17.05 6.34 -6.06
CA LYS A 23 17.16 6.59 -7.51
C LYS A 23 17.25 5.31 -8.32
N GLY A 24 17.90 4.27 -7.81
CA GLY A 24 17.99 2.96 -8.46
C GLY A 24 16.66 2.19 -8.42
N ALA A 25 15.92 2.26 -7.34
CA ALA A 25 14.61 1.63 -7.20
C ALA A 25 13.54 2.35 -8.06
N ALA A 26 13.58 3.68 -8.14
CA ALA A 26 12.65 4.46 -8.96
C ALA A 26 12.79 4.17 -10.47
N ALA A 27 13.96 3.68 -10.92
CA ALA A 27 14.19 3.32 -12.32
C ALA A 27 13.66 1.91 -12.70
N LEU A 28 13.25 1.11 -11.71
CA LEU A 28 12.76 -0.26 -11.92
C LEU A 28 11.23 -0.35 -11.95
N PHE A 29 10.53 0.65 -11.47
CA PHE A 29 9.07 0.65 -11.36
C PHE A 29 8.42 1.58 -12.39
N ASN A 30 7.24 1.21 -12.85
CA ASN A 30 6.44 2.07 -13.70
C ASN A 30 5.79 3.20 -12.88
N GLY A 31 5.75 4.41 -13.45
CA GLY A 31 5.19 5.59 -12.81
C GLY A 31 5.97 6.09 -11.58
N THR A 32 5.42 7.06 -10.91
CA THR A 32 5.98 7.73 -9.72
C THR A 32 5.09 7.50 -8.48
N ILE A 33 5.57 7.86 -7.30
CA ILE A 33 4.77 7.87 -6.07
C ILE A 33 3.55 8.81 -6.21
N ALA A 34 3.68 9.91 -6.95
CA ALA A 34 2.56 10.81 -7.21
C ALA A 34 1.46 10.14 -8.05
N ASP A 35 1.84 9.36 -9.07
CA ASP A 35 0.88 8.59 -9.88
C ASP A 35 0.16 7.53 -9.03
N GLU A 36 0.89 6.85 -8.14
CA GLU A 36 0.29 5.88 -7.22
C GLU A 36 -0.71 6.55 -6.25
N ARG A 37 -0.39 7.77 -5.76
CA ARG A 37 -1.29 8.55 -4.89
C ARG A 37 -2.60 8.92 -5.60
N GLU A 38 -2.54 9.37 -6.86
CA GLU A 38 -3.74 9.67 -7.64
C GLU A 38 -4.69 8.47 -7.71
N VAL A 39 -4.16 7.27 -7.99
CA VAL A 39 -4.96 6.03 -8.04
C VAL A 39 -5.55 5.70 -6.68
N LEU A 40 -4.76 5.86 -5.64
CA LEU A 40 -5.17 5.53 -4.28
C LEU A 40 -6.25 6.48 -3.76
N ASP A 41 -6.17 7.78 -4.07
CA ASP A 41 -7.21 8.76 -3.74
C ASP A 41 -8.55 8.38 -4.37
N VAL A 42 -8.53 7.97 -5.64
CA VAL A 42 -9.74 7.47 -6.31
C VAL A 42 -10.22 6.16 -5.68
N CYS A 43 -9.31 5.24 -5.38
CA CYS A 43 -9.63 3.97 -4.71
C CYS A 43 -10.30 4.21 -3.35
N LEU A 44 -9.78 5.13 -2.54
CA LEU A 44 -10.36 5.52 -1.25
C LEU A 44 -11.77 6.11 -1.41
N GLY A 45 -12.03 6.83 -2.49
CA GLY A 45 -13.36 7.33 -2.82
C GLY A 45 -14.38 6.23 -3.11
N HIS A 46 -13.93 5.06 -3.58
CA HIS A 46 -14.77 3.87 -3.82
C HIS A 46 -14.92 2.94 -2.60
N LEU A 47 -14.09 3.12 -1.58
CA LEU A 47 -14.21 2.39 -0.33
C LEU A 47 -15.17 3.14 0.60
N TYR A 48 -15.84 2.38 1.48
CA TYR A 48 -16.62 3.01 2.53
C TYR A 48 -15.65 3.65 3.54
N VAL A 49 -15.54 4.97 3.47
CA VAL A 49 -14.80 5.79 4.45
C VAL A 49 -15.83 6.69 5.13
N GLY A 50 -16.43 6.17 6.21
CA GLY A 50 -17.42 6.90 6.99
C GLY A 50 -16.81 8.02 7.84
N ALA A 51 -16.75 7.85 9.14
CA ALA A 51 -16.18 8.85 10.05
C ALA A 51 -14.64 8.90 9.98
N GLY A 52 -13.99 7.77 9.66
CA GLY A 52 -12.55 7.65 9.53
C GLY A 52 -12.09 6.20 9.46
N GLN A 53 -10.84 5.96 9.15
CA GLN A 53 -10.24 4.64 9.10
C GLN A 53 -8.85 4.64 9.75
N VAL A 54 -8.49 3.55 10.39
CA VAL A 54 -7.14 3.33 10.88
C VAL A 54 -6.35 2.53 9.85
N VAL A 55 -5.26 3.09 9.37
CA VAL A 55 -4.35 2.49 8.40
C VAL A 55 -3.09 2.01 9.10
N ARG A 56 -2.57 0.86 8.72
CA ARG A 56 -1.24 0.45 9.15
C ARG A 56 -0.19 1.31 8.47
N SER A 57 0.88 1.63 9.21
CA SER A 57 2.03 2.39 8.69
C SER A 57 2.86 1.65 7.64
N SER A 58 2.44 0.44 7.25
CA SER A 58 3.05 -0.33 6.19
C SER A 58 2.02 -0.92 5.24
N THR A 59 2.33 -0.93 3.95
CA THR A 59 1.51 -1.59 2.92
C THR A 59 1.43 -3.10 3.17
N VAL A 60 0.43 -3.76 2.60
CA VAL A 60 0.39 -5.21 2.54
C VAL A 60 1.05 -5.70 1.26
N SER A 61 1.71 -6.83 1.32
CA SER A 61 2.35 -7.42 0.13
C SER A 61 1.37 -8.02 -0.89
N GLY A 62 0.07 -7.83 -0.72
CA GLY A 62 -1.00 -8.22 -1.66
C GLY A 62 -1.04 -9.70 -2.08
N LEU A 63 0.11 -10.31 -2.28
CA LEU A 63 0.26 -11.66 -2.78
C LEU A 63 0.73 -12.67 -1.70
N ARG A 64 1.33 -12.19 -0.60
CA ARG A 64 1.86 -13.06 0.45
C ARG A 64 0.79 -13.46 1.46
N GLY A 65 0.54 -14.76 1.58
CA GLY A 65 -0.05 -15.35 2.78
C GLY A 65 -1.41 -16.01 2.63
N MET A 66 -2.06 -16.00 1.47
CA MET A 66 -3.38 -16.63 1.33
C MET A 66 -3.42 -17.81 0.35
N VAL A 67 -2.62 -17.83 -0.69
CA VAL A 67 -2.60 -18.90 -1.71
C VAL A 67 -1.25 -18.87 -2.44
N ASP A 68 -0.89 -19.96 -3.07
CA ASP A 68 0.17 -20.02 -4.07
C ASP A 68 0.08 -18.81 -5.02
N GLU A 69 1.17 -18.03 -5.09
CA GLU A 69 1.26 -16.79 -5.89
C GLU A 69 0.82 -17.04 -7.34
N GLY A 70 1.23 -18.16 -7.94
CA GLY A 70 0.85 -18.53 -9.30
C GLY A 70 -0.66 -18.66 -9.48
N ARG A 71 -1.37 -19.21 -8.50
CA ARG A 71 -2.83 -19.33 -8.55
C ARG A 71 -3.51 -17.97 -8.46
N MET A 72 -2.98 -17.05 -7.64
CA MET A 72 -3.53 -15.71 -7.55
C MET A 72 -3.31 -14.93 -8.85
N LEU A 73 -2.15 -15.03 -9.47
CA LEU A 73 -1.88 -14.38 -10.75
C LEU A 73 -2.78 -14.91 -11.86
N SER A 74 -3.01 -16.22 -11.92
CA SER A 74 -3.98 -16.82 -12.84
C SER A 74 -5.39 -16.31 -12.59
N TYR A 75 -5.81 -16.28 -11.32
CA TYR A 75 -7.11 -15.78 -10.92
C TYR A 75 -7.33 -14.31 -11.31
N LEU A 76 -6.32 -13.44 -11.16
CA LEU A 76 -6.40 -12.05 -11.58
C LEU A 76 -6.56 -11.91 -13.09
N ARG A 77 -5.77 -12.66 -13.88
CA ARG A 77 -5.87 -12.66 -15.35
C ARG A 77 -7.24 -13.13 -15.86
N GLU A 78 -7.82 -14.12 -15.21
CA GLU A 78 -9.12 -14.67 -15.58
C GLU A 78 -10.30 -13.77 -15.22
N ASN A 79 -10.19 -13.01 -14.12
CA ASN A 79 -11.33 -12.30 -13.54
C ASN A 79 -11.26 -10.77 -13.67
N LEU A 80 -10.10 -10.19 -13.98
CA LEU A 80 -9.97 -8.78 -14.30
C LEU A 80 -9.80 -8.59 -15.82
N VAL A 81 -10.93 -8.44 -16.50
CA VAL A 81 -10.94 -8.27 -17.96
C VAL A 81 -10.14 -7.02 -18.34
N GLY A 82 -9.20 -7.18 -19.26
CA GLY A 82 -8.36 -6.09 -19.74
C GLY A 82 -7.12 -5.79 -18.87
N LEU A 83 -6.86 -6.58 -17.82
CA LEU A 83 -5.61 -6.44 -17.04
C LEU A 83 -4.39 -6.70 -17.94
N GLY A 84 -3.54 -5.68 -18.07
CA GLY A 84 -2.29 -5.74 -18.82
C GLY A 84 -1.17 -6.44 -18.05
N GLU A 85 -0.34 -7.20 -18.75
CA GLU A 85 0.80 -7.90 -18.14
C GLU A 85 1.83 -6.92 -17.55
N ASP A 86 2.05 -5.75 -18.16
CA ASP A 86 2.96 -4.73 -17.62
C ASP A 86 2.48 -4.23 -16.25
N THR A 87 1.17 -3.96 -16.11
CA THR A 87 0.54 -3.56 -14.84
C THR A 87 0.66 -4.64 -13.77
N LEU A 88 0.39 -5.91 -14.17
CA LEU A 88 0.48 -7.03 -13.25
C LEU A 88 1.91 -7.28 -12.78
N ASN A 89 2.88 -7.23 -13.69
CA ASN A 89 4.29 -7.44 -13.36
C ASN A 89 4.82 -6.33 -12.44
N ASP A 90 4.51 -5.07 -12.71
CA ASP A 90 4.88 -3.95 -11.86
C ASP A 90 4.23 -4.06 -10.46
N PHE A 91 2.96 -4.48 -10.41
CA PHE A 91 2.28 -4.78 -9.15
C PHE A 91 3.01 -5.85 -8.32
N VAL A 92 3.39 -6.95 -8.95
CA VAL A 92 4.13 -8.05 -8.29
C VAL A 92 5.46 -7.55 -7.74
N GLU A 93 6.24 -6.85 -8.56
CA GLU A 93 7.55 -6.34 -8.16
C GLU A 93 7.45 -5.35 -6.98
N LYS A 94 6.56 -4.36 -7.08
CA LYS A 94 6.36 -3.36 -6.02
C LYS A 94 5.88 -3.96 -4.70
N ASN A 95 5.18 -5.09 -4.74
CA ASN A 95 4.56 -5.71 -3.57
C ASN A 95 5.28 -6.97 -3.07
N ARG A 96 6.51 -7.23 -3.53
CA ARG A 96 7.37 -8.28 -2.95
C ARG A 96 7.68 -8.03 -1.49
N GLU A 97 7.80 -6.77 -1.12
CA GLU A 97 8.05 -6.32 0.25
C GLU A 97 6.98 -5.34 0.70
N ARG A 98 6.94 -5.09 2.01
CA ARG A 98 6.10 -4.03 2.58
C ARG A 98 6.85 -2.71 2.50
N HIS A 99 6.12 -1.65 2.24
CA HIS A 99 6.65 -0.30 2.20
C HIS A 99 6.00 0.57 3.27
N PRO A 100 6.71 1.55 3.82
CA PRO A 100 6.11 2.54 4.71
C PRO A 100 4.97 3.28 4.01
N VAL A 101 3.93 3.57 4.76
CA VAL A 101 2.88 4.51 4.36
C VAL A 101 3.29 5.89 4.85
N GLU A 102 3.51 6.81 3.93
CA GLU A 102 3.93 8.17 4.28
C GLU A 102 2.82 8.89 5.07
N PRO A 103 3.19 9.68 6.11
CA PRO A 103 2.19 10.35 6.96
C PRO A 103 1.31 11.37 6.24
N ASP A 104 1.80 11.96 5.14
CA ASP A 104 1.09 12.93 4.30
C ASP A 104 0.18 12.29 3.24
N PHE A 105 0.01 10.98 3.34
CA PHE A 105 -0.74 10.15 2.40
C PHE A 105 -2.25 10.47 2.36
N ASP A 106 -2.82 11.04 3.41
CA ASP A 106 -4.25 11.37 3.50
C ASP A 106 -4.48 12.89 3.47
N PRO A 107 -4.66 13.50 2.30
CA PRO A 107 -4.95 14.93 2.20
C PRO A 107 -6.30 15.33 2.82
N GLY A 108 -7.18 14.37 3.08
CA GLY A 108 -8.48 14.60 3.72
C GLY A 108 -8.46 14.52 5.25
N GLY A 109 -7.37 14.07 5.87
CA GLY A 109 -7.24 13.90 7.32
C GLY A 109 -8.20 12.85 7.92
N ARG A 110 -8.65 11.90 7.11
CA ARG A 110 -9.61 10.86 7.50
C ARG A 110 -8.94 9.54 7.92
N LEU A 111 -7.63 9.45 7.71
CA LEU A 111 -6.85 8.24 7.99
C LEU A 111 -5.96 8.46 9.22
N ALA A 112 -6.12 7.64 10.25
CA ALA A 112 -5.18 7.57 11.35
C ALA A 112 -4.14 6.48 11.08
N CYS A 113 -2.87 6.83 11.04
CA CYS A 113 -1.80 5.86 10.80
C CYS A 113 -1.37 5.19 12.10
N LEU A 114 -1.33 3.86 12.12
CA LEU A 114 -0.94 3.05 13.26
C LEU A 114 0.27 2.18 12.90
N ASP A 115 1.36 2.29 13.65
CA ASP A 115 2.53 1.45 13.42
C ASP A 115 2.26 -0.03 13.69
N ASP A 116 3.05 -0.91 13.10
CA ASP A 116 2.84 -2.36 13.17
C ASP A 116 2.90 -2.90 14.60
N GLY A 117 3.75 -2.33 15.47
CA GLY A 117 3.87 -2.73 16.87
C GLY A 117 2.61 -2.38 17.65
N MET A 118 2.11 -1.15 17.46
CA MET A 118 0.87 -0.69 18.07
C MET A 118 -0.34 -1.47 17.53
N PHE A 119 -0.38 -1.78 16.22
CA PHE A 119 -1.42 -2.61 15.64
C PHE A 119 -1.45 -4.00 16.30
N HIS A 120 -0.31 -4.65 16.45
CA HIS A 120 -0.19 -5.91 17.19
C HIS A 120 -0.63 -5.78 18.64
N HIS A 121 -0.28 -4.68 19.32
CA HIS A 121 -0.72 -4.44 20.69
C HIS A 121 -2.25 -4.28 20.80
N VAL A 122 -2.85 -3.57 19.85
CA VAL A 122 -4.32 -3.39 19.82
C VAL A 122 -5.03 -4.73 19.65
N PHE A 123 -4.59 -5.56 18.69
CA PHE A 123 -5.27 -6.81 18.33
C PHE A 123 -4.65 -8.07 18.93
N ARG A 124 -3.96 -7.96 20.06
CA ARG A 124 -3.28 -9.09 20.73
C ARG A 124 -4.24 -10.14 21.32
N ASP A 125 -5.50 -9.80 21.50
CA ASP A 125 -6.53 -10.63 22.12
C ASP A 125 -7.92 -10.31 21.54
N GLY A 126 -8.97 -10.94 22.09
CA GLY A 126 -10.35 -10.79 21.63
C GLY A 126 -10.95 -9.39 21.78
N GLU A 127 -10.33 -8.47 22.54
CA GLU A 127 -10.84 -7.10 22.80
C GLU A 127 -10.28 -6.06 21.79
N GLY A 128 -9.62 -6.51 20.73
CA GLY A 128 -8.92 -5.63 19.79
C GLY A 128 -9.80 -4.52 19.20
N TRP A 129 -11.00 -4.85 18.78
CA TRP A 129 -11.93 -3.89 18.19
C TRP A 129 -12.45 -2.86 19.21
N GLU A 130 -12.73 -3.26 20.43
CA GLU A 130 -13.13 -2.33 21.49
C GLU A 130 -11.98 -1.39 21.86
N ARG A 131 -10.75 -1.92 21.89
CA ARG A 131 -9.55 -1.14 22.15
C ARG A 131 -9.30 -0.13 21.00
N LEU A 132 -9.46 -0.55 19.75
CA LEU A 132 -9.34 0.32 18.58
C LEU A 132 -10.34 1.50 18.67
N ARG A 133 -11.63 1.21 18.93
CA ARG A 133 -12.68 2.23 19.05
C ARG A 133 -12.46 3.20 20.21
N ARG A 134 -11.85 2.74 21.31
CA ARG A 134 -11.47 3.64 22.42
C ARG A 134 -10.31 4.55 22.06
N MET A 135 -9.35 4.07 21.27
CA MET A 135 -8.19 4.86 20.83
C MET A 135 -8.55 5.82 19.68
N PHE A 136 -9.44 5.41 18.82
CA PHE A 136 -9.87 6.14 17.63
C PHE A 136 -11.40 6.17 17.56
N PRO A 137 -12.06 7.00 18.40
CA PRO A 137 -13.54 7.01 18.53
C PRO A 137 -14.24 7.42 17.23
N ASP A 138 -13.57 8.18 16.37
CA ASP A 138 -14.10 8.62 15.08
C ASP A 138 -13.75 7.66 13.93
N SER A 139 -13.23 6.47 14.24
CA SER A 139 -12.89 5.47 13.25
C SER A 139 -13.92 4.35 13.18
N ASP A 140 -14.40 4.04 11.98
CA ASP A 140 -15.31 2.94 11.72
C ASP A 140 -14.57 1.58 11.60
N GLY A 141 -13.27 1.57 11.36
CA GLY A 141 -12.53 0.32 11.16
C GLY A 141 -11.08 0.51 10.72
N THR A 142 -10.54 -0.55 10.14
CA THR A 142 -9.19 -0.57 9.62
C THR A 142 -9.16 -0.68 8.10
N LEU A 143 -8.20 -0.03 7.48
CA LEU A 143 -7.89 -0.09 6.05
C LEU A 143 -6.48 -0.64 5.84
N ARG A 144 -6.33 -1.46 4.85
CA ARG A 144 -5.03 -1.95 4.36
C ARG A 144 -5.01 -1.92 2.84
N PHE A 145 -3.87 -1.58 2.28
CA PHE A 145 -3.68 -1.56 0.84
C PHE A 145 -2.24 -1.94 0.46
N SER A 146 -2.09 -2.37 -0.79
CA SER A 146 -0.80 -2.61 -1.42
C SER A 146 -0.23 -1.33 -2.03
N ARG A 147 0.99 -1.37 -2.53
CA ARG A 147 1.43 -0.41 -3.54
C ARG A 147 0.65 -0.62 -4.84
N VAL A 148 0.59 0.42 -5.65
CA VAL A 148 -0.11 0.41 -6.95
C VAL A 148 0.84 -0.06 -8.04
N GLY A 149 0.46 -1.14 -8.74
CA GLY A 149 1.12 -1.52 -9.99
C GLY A 149 0.59 -0.67 -11.14
N LEU A 150 1.48 -0.18 -12.00
CA LEU A 150 1.17 0.68 -13.13
C LEU A 150 1.70 0.06 -14.43
N ASP A 151 1.04 0.31 -15.55
CA ASP A 151 1.62 0.06 -16.87
C ASP A 151 2.68 1.13 -17.21
N ARG A 152 3.49 0.89 -18.23
CA ARG A 152 4.55 1.83 -18.64
C ARG A 152 4.03 3.19 -19.08
N GLY A 153 2.81 3.24 -19.59
CA GLY A 153 2.16 4.47 -20.04
C GLY A 153 1.46 5.25 -18.93
N VAL A 154 1.39 4.69 -17.70
CA VAL A 154 0.62 5.24 -16.57
C VAL A 154 -0.85 5.46 -16.98
N THR A 155 -1.40 4.48 -17.70
CA THR A 155 -2.79 4.48 -18.18
C THR A 155 -3.64 3.39 -17.57
N GLN A 156 -3.00 2.39 -16.94
CA GLN A 156 -3.67 1.33 -16.21
C GLN A 156 -3.02 1.13 -14.84
N ALA A 157 -3.82 0.82 -13.84
CA ALA A 157 -3.36 0.62 -12.47
C ALA A 157 -4.07 -0.54 -11.79
N LEU A 158 -3.32 -1.30 -10.99
CA LEU A 158 -3.82 -2.40 -10.16
C LEU A 158 -3.46 -2.14 -8.69
N ILE A 159 -4.43 -2.23 -7.80
CA ILE A 159 -4.23 -2.13 -6.34
C ILE A 159 -5.02 -3.21 -5.61
N TYR A 160 -4.46 -3.72 -4.53
CA TYR A 160 -5.21 -4.45 -3.52
C TYR A 160 -5.64 -3.52 -2.40
N ALA A 161 -6.91 -3.58 -2.00
CA ALA A 161 -7.44 -2.85 -0.86
C ALA A 161 -8.40 -3.74 -0.05
N GLY A 162 -8.38 -3.59 1.26
CA GLY A 162 -9.27 -4.32 2.16
C GLY A 162 -9.64 -3.48 3.36
N GLN A 163 -10.91 -3.56 3.75
CA GLN A 163 -11.47 -2.91 4.94
C GLN A 163 -11.98 -3.96 5.92
N GLN A 164 -11.82 -3.69 7.20
CA GLN A 164 -12.36 -4.52 8.26
C GLN A 164 -12.93 -3.63 9.36
N PHE A 165 -14.16 -3.89 9.75
CA PHE A 165 -14.93 -3.10 10.71
C PHE A 165 -15.14 -3.84 12.03
N ASP A 166 -15.06 -5.18 12.01
CA ASP A 166 -15.13 -6.05 13.17
C ASP A 166 -14.54 -7.42 12.83
N TRP A 167 -14.54 -8.37 13.77
CA TRP A 167 -14.04 -9.73 13.57
C TRP A 167 -14.64 -10.43 12.34
N ASN A 168 -15.95 -10.26 12.15
CA ASN A 168 -16.73 -10.90 11.09
C ASN A 168 -17.34 -9.91 10.10
N VAL A 169 -16.80 -8.69 10.00
CA VAL A 169 -17.32 -7.67 9.09
C VAL A 169 -16.16 -7.02 8.35
N GLY A 170 -15.98 -7.42 7.13
CA GLY A 170 -14.94 -6.86 6.28
C GLY A 170 -14.89 -7.51 4.90
N SER A 171 -14.13 -6.91 4.03
CA SER A 171 -13.88 -7.44 2.69
C SER A 171 -12.56 -6.91 2.14
N GLY A 172 -12.02 -7.61 1.15
CA GLY A 172 -10.85 -7.16 0.44
C GLY A 172 -10.74 -7.79 -0.94
N GLY A 173 -10.03 -7.11 -1.81
CA GLY A 173 -9.85 -7.56 -3.18
C GLY A 173 -8.99 -6.62 -4.00
N TYR A 174 -8.85 -6.97 -5.26
CA TYR A 174 -8.09 -6.19 -6.23
C TYR A 174 -9.04 -5.30 -7.03
N ARG A 175 -8.54 -4.13 -7.39
CA ARG A 175 -9.24 -3.12 -8.17
C ARG A 175 -8.35 -2.70 -9.34
N LEU A 176 -8.93 -2.71 -10.52
CA LEU A 176 -8.30 -2.29 -11.76
C LEU A 176 -8.84 -0.92 -12.15
N PHE A 177 -7.94 -0.02 -12.47
CA PHE A 177 -8.26 1.34 -12.90
C PHE A 177 -7.70 1.59 -14.30
N SER A 178 -8.39 2.42 -15.07
CA SER A 178 -7.90 2.97 -16.32
C SER A 178 -7.91 4.50 -16.27
N LYS A 179 -6.92 5.14 -16.92
CA LYS A 179 -6.81 6.60 -17.03
C LYS A 179 -7.27 7.04 -18.43
N THR A 180 -8.33 7.85 -18.49
CA THR A 180 -8.83 8.44 -19.73
C THR A 180 -8.91 9.94 -19.54
N ASP A 181 -8.36 10.71 -20.48
CA ASP A 181 -8.31 12.17 -20.41
C ASP A 181 -7.78 12.72 -19.07
N GLY A 182 -6.74 12.04 -18.54
CA GLY A 182 -6.11 12.40 -17.26
C GLY A 182 -6.88 11.97 -16.00
N THR A 183 -8.03 11.29 -16.14
CA THR A 183 -8.89 10.89 -15.02
C THR A 183 -8.86 9.38 -14.82
N TRP A 184 -8.58 8.94 -13.59
CA TRP A 184 -8.64 7.55 -13.20
C TRP A 184 -10.08 7.09 -12.93
N THR A 185 -10.45 5.93 -13.47
CA THR A 185 -11.78 5.31 -13.27
C THR A 185 -11.62 3.82 -12.99
N GLU A 186 -12.33 3.30 -11.98
CA GLU A 186 -12.38 1.86 -11.72
C GLU A 186 -13.07 1.16 -12.89
N CYS A 187 -12.37 0.23 -13.54
CA CYS A 187 -12.88 -0.54 -14.68
C CYS A 187 -13.03 -2.04 -14.37
N GLY A 188 -12.56 -2.50 -13.21
CA GLY A 188 -12.72 -3.87 -12.78
C GLY A 188 -12.42 -4.07 -11.30
N LYS A 189 -13.08 -5.05 -10.70
CA LYS A 189 -12.78 -5.47 -9.33
C LYS A 189 -13.00 -6.96 -9.14
N VAL A 190 -12.22 -7.57 -8.25
CA VAL A 190 -12.38 -8.96 -7.85
C VAL A 190 -12.14 -9.10 -6.35
N GLY A 191 -13.11 -9.71 -5.66
CA GLY A 191 -13.01 -9.99 -4.23
C GLY A 191 -12.12 -11.20 -3.95
N THR A 192 -11.38 -11.14 -2.85
CA THR A 192 -10.54 -12.26 -2.40
C THR A 192 -10.99 -12.83 -1.07
N TRP A 193 -11.69 -12.04 -0.27
CA TRP A 193 -12.25 -12.47 1.01
C TRP A 193 -13.42 -11.57 1.41
N ILE A 194 -14.35 -12.17 2.15
CA ILE A 194 -15.45 -11.51 2.88
C ILE A 194 -15.50 -12.21 4.24
N SER A 195 -15.67 -11.48 5.31
CA SER A 195 -15.85 -11.98 6.67
C SER A 195 -17.10 -11.38 7.32
#